data_161807c421cfde59aca93a7f77c9da3a
#
_entry.id   161807c421cfde59aca93a7f77c9da3a
#
_cell.length_a   1.000
_cell.length_b   1.000
_cell.length_c   1.000
_cell.angle_alpha   90.00
_cell.angle_beta   90.00
_cell.angle_gamma   90.00
#
_symmetry.space_group_name_H-M   'P 1'
#
loop_
_entity.id
_entity.type
_entity.pdbx_description
1 polymer ?
#
loop_
_entity_poly.entity_id
_entity_poly.type
_entity_poly.pdbx_seq_one_letter_code
_entity_poly.pdbx_strand_id
1 'polypeptide(L)'
;LLDIAILVSGFLLRVVYGGMVTDILLSHWLCLTVTATSFYLSLGKRRGELLKNPDNPRPVLRYYSRDFLEKNMYMSVALAIVFYALWTVDASSVIRFGTTALVWTVPLVILIFMRYSLIVEDKTDGDPVEVIFRDAPLLLLCGLLGLIVLGLIYIP
;
A
#
# COMPACT_ATOMS: atom_id res chain seq x y z
N LEU A 1 17.61 -7.82 1.92
CA LEU A 1 16.29 -8.15 1.33
C LEU A 1 15.42 -8.99 2.28
N LEU A 2 16.04 -9.86 3.11
CA LEU A 2 15.29 -10.68 4.06
C LEU A 2 14.49 -9.84 5.08
N ASP A 3 15.01 -8.71 5.51
CA ASP A 3 14.33 -7.80 6.44
C ASP A 3 13.02 -7.24 5.85
N ILE A 4 13.06 -6.83 4.58
CA ILE A 4 11.86 -6.36 3.87
C ILE A 4 10.87 -7.52 3.67
N ALA A 5 11.35 -8.70 3.25
CA ALA A 5 10.52 -9.87 3.05
C ALA A 5 9.80 -10.32 4.34
N ILE A 6 10.48 -10.28 5.48
CA ILE A 6 9.89 -10.61 6.79
C ILE A 6 8.78 -9.59 7.15
N LEU A 7 9.01 -8.30 6.96
CA LEU A 7 7.99 -7.28 7.21
C LEU A 7 6.75 -7.49 6.33
N VAL A 8 6.96 -7.69 5.03
CA VAL A 8 5.87 -7.93 4.05
C VAL A 8 5.10 -9.19 4.40
N SER A 9 5.80 -10.29 4.75
CA SER A 9 5.16 -11.53 5.18
C SER A 9 4.29 -11.32 6.43
N GLY A 10 4.75 -10.51 7.38
CA GLY A 10 3.99 -10.18 8.57
C GLY A 10 2.68 -9.43 8.27
N PHE A 11 2.68 -8.52 7.29
CA PHE A 11 1.45 -7.85 6.84
C PHE A 11 0.51 -8.82 6.13
N LEU A 12 1.03 -9.65 5.22
CA LEU A 12 0.23 -10.64 4.49
C LEU A 12 -0.41 -11.65 5.44
N LEU A 13 0.34 -12.16 6.42
CA LEU A 13 -0.16 -13.11 7.41
C LEU A 13 -1.30 -12.51 8.25
N ARG A 14 -1.24 -11.24 8.62
CA ARG A 14 -2.33 -10.56 9.33
C ARG A 14 -3.62 -10.50 8.50
N VAL A 15 -3.51 -10.22 7.21
CA VAL A 15 -4.67 -10.18 6.31
C VAL A 15 -5.25 -11.56 6.11
N VAL A 16 -4.41 -12.58 5.87
CA VAL A 16 -4.85 -13.97 5.70
C VAL A 16 -5.51 -14.49 6.99
N TYR A 17 -4.89 -14.23 8.14
CA TYR A 17 -5.47 -14.61 9.43
C TYR A 17 -6.80 -13.90 9.69
N GLY A 18 -6.89 -12.61 9.39
CA GLY A 18 -8.14 -11.87 9.48
C GLY A 18 -9.25 -12.48 8.61
N GLY A 19 -8.93 -12.85 7.38
CA GLY A 19 -9.87 -13.56 6.49
C GLY A 19 -10.34 -14.89 7.04
N MET A 20 -9.42 -15.67 7.60
CA MET A 20 -9.75 -16.97 8.22
C MET A 20 -10.67 -16.82 9.44
N VAL A 21 -10.41 -15.85 10.31
CA VAL A 21 -11.20 -15.63 11.54
C VAL A 21 -12.60 -15.12 11.23
N THR A 22 -12.76 -14.39 10.13
CA THR A 22 -14.05 -13.80 9.72
C THR A 22 -14.79 -14.64 8.67
N ASP A 23 -14.29 -15.82 8.30
CA ASP A 23 -14.81 -16.66 7.22
C ASP A 23 -14.95 -15.92 5.87
N ILE A 24 -14.10 -14.92 5.65
CA ILE A 24 -14.08 -14.17 4.41
C ILE A 24 -13.06 -14.78 3.45
N LEU A 25 -13.53 -15.28 2.31
CA LEU A 25 -12.66 -15.74 1.23
C LEU A 25 -11.91 -14.54 0.64
N LEU A 26 -10.59 -14.57 0.79
CA LEU A 26 -9.73 -13.51 0.24
C LEU A 26 -9.47 -13.77 -1.25
N SER A 27 -9.67 -12.75 -2.07
CA SER A 27 -9.25 -12.78 -3.47
C SER A 27 -7.72 -12.80 -3.57
N HIS A 28 -7.19 -13.56 -4.52
CA HIS A 28 -5.75 -13.57 -4.82
C HIS A 28 -5.25 -12.18 -5.19
N TRP A 29 -6.04 -11.40 -5.92
CA TRP A 29 -5.71 -10.03 -6.30
C TRP A 29 -5.60 -9.10 -5.09
N LEU A 30 -6.48 -9.28 -4.08
CA LEU A 30 -6.38 -8.53 -2.83
C LEU A 30 -5.09 -8.86 -2.07
N CYS A 31 -4.74 -10.14 -1.97
CA CYS A 31 -3.49 -10.57 -1.34
C CYS A 31 -2.25 -9.99 -2.06
N LEU A 32 -2.26 -9.97 -3.40
CA LEU A 32 -1.19 -9.38 -4.20
C LEU A 32 -1.13 -7.85 -4.04
N THR A 33 -2.28 -7.18 -3.95
CA THR A 33 -2.36 -5.73 -3.66
C THR A 33 -1.72 -5.41 -2.31
N VAL A 34 -2.10 -6.14 -1.26
CA VAL A 34 -1.53 -5.97 0.09
C VAL A 34 -0.03 -6.22 0.07
N THR A 35 0.42 -7.27 -0.61
CA THR A 35 1.84 -7.62 -0.73
C THR A 35 2.62 -6.49 -1.41
N ALA A 36 2.17 -6.03 -2.56
CA ALA A 36 2.84 -4.95 -3.32
C ALA A 36 2.84 -3.62 -2.54
N THR A 37 1.73 -3.27 -1.89
CA THR A 37 1.64 -2.09 -1.01
C THR A 37 2.59 -2.20 0.17
N SER A 38 2.69 -3.38 0.78
CA SER A 38 3.61 -3.62 1.91
C SER A 38 5.07 -3.50 1.49
N PHE A 39 5.43 -3.96 0.28
CA PHE A 39 6.77 -3.71 -0.30
C PHE A 39 7.02 -2.22 -0.46
N TYR A 40 6.08 -1.49 -1.06
CA TYR A 40 6.20 -0.05 -1.27
C TYR A 40 6.45 0.71 0.04
N LEU A 41 5.64 0.46 1.06
CA LEU A 41 5.76 1.10 2.37
C LEU A 41 7.06 0.71 3.10
N SER A 42 7.45 -0.56 3.03
CA SER A 42 8.69 -1.05 3.66
C SER A 42 9.93 -0.45 3.00
N LEU A 43 9.96 -0.36 1.67
CA LEU A 43 11.03 0.27 0.91
C LEU A 43 11.10 1.78 1.21
N GLY A 44 9.95 2.47 1.29
CA GLY A 44 9.87 3.88 1.66
C GLY A 44 10.45 4.16 3.05
N LYS A 45 10.14 3.30 4.02
CA LYS A 45 10.71 3.37 5.36
C LYS A 45 12.24 3.19 5.33
N ARG A 46 12.76 2.21 4.58
CA ARG A 46 14.21 2.00 4.44
C ARG A 46 14.90 3.18 3.74
N ARG A 47 14.26 3.77 2.74
CA ARG A 47 14.74 4.99 2.11
C ARG A 47 14.84 6.15 3.10
N GLY A 48 13.80 6.39 3.89
CA GLY A 48 13.79 7.42 4.94
C GLY A 48 14.88 7.20 5.99
N GLU A 49 15.07 5.96 6.48
CA GLU A 49 16.13 5.62 7.43
C GLU A 49 17.52 5.88 6.83
N LEU A 50 17.75 5.58 5.55
CA LEU A 50 19.02 5.84 4.85
C LEU A 50 19.31 7.34 4.74
N LEU A 51 18.29 8.15 4.47
CA LEU A 51 18.45 9.60 4.35
C LEU A 51 18.66 10.30 5.71
N LYS A 52 18.09 9.78 6.79
CA LYS A 52 18.28 10.34 8.14
C LYS A 52 19.70 10.17 8.68
N ASN A 53 20.35 9.07 8.38
CA ASN A 53 21.68 8.73 8.91
C ASN A 53 22.62 8.28 7.78
N PRO A 54 23.04 9.20 6.89
CA PRO A 54 23.89 8.84 5.75
C PRO A 54 25.28 8.36 6.18
N ASP A 55 25.83 8.93 7.27
CA ASP A 55 27.19 8.64 7.74
C ASP A 55 27.30 7.37 8.59
N ASN A 56 26.22 6.97 9.25
CA ASN A 56 26.21 5.76 10.11
C ASN A 56 24.89 4.98 9.96
N PRO A 57 24.60 4.42 8.76
CA PRO A 57 23.40 3.64 8.54
C PRO A 57 23.48 2.34 9.33
N ARG A 58 22.30 1.80 9.72
CA ARG A 58 22.20 0.46 10.29
C ARG A 58 22.92 -0.56 9.38
N PRO A 59 23.54 -1.61 9.91
CA PRO A 59 24.31 -2.57 9.12
C PRO A 59 23.57 -3.13 7.91
N VAL A 60 22.26 -3.34 8.05
CA VAL A 60 21.39 -3.85 6.95
C VAL A 60 21.23 -2.83 5.82
N LEU A 61 21.25 -1.52 6.14
CA LEU A 61 21.05 -0.45 5.15
C LEU A 61 22.30 -0.20 4.29
N ARG A 62 23.47 -0.63 4.71
CA ARG A 62 24.71 -0.49 3.94
C ARG A 62 24.69 -1.21 2.59
N TYR A 63 23.81 -2.22 2.45
CA TYR A 63 23.65 -2.99 1.22
C TYR A 63 22.62 -2.38 0.24
N TYR A 64 21.89 -1.33 0.66
CA TYR A 64 20.88 -0.68 -0.17
C TYR A 64 21.41 0.65 -0.71
N SER A 65 21.45 0.79 -2.03
CA SER A 65 21.61 2.10 -2.64
C SER A 65 20.27 2.84 -2.66
N ARG A 66 20.30 4.17 -2.62
CA ARG A 66 19.11 5.01 -2.79
C ARG A 66 18.37 4.68 -4.08
N ASP A 67 19.12 4.58 -5.19
CA ASP A 67 18.61 4.22 -6.51
C ASP A 67 17.86 2.88 -6.52
N PHE A 68 18.40 1.88 -5.84
CA PHE A 68 17.77 0.57 -5.71
C PHE A 68 16.41 0.69 -4.99
N LEU A 69 16.36 1.41 -3.87
CA LEU A 69 15.14 1.58 -3.09
C LEU A 69 14.07 2.33 -3.90
N GLU A 70 14.43 3.44 -4.54
CA GLU A 70 13.51 4.25 -5.35
C GLU A 70 12.94 3.46 -6.54
N LYS A 71 13.78 2.77 -7.31
CA LYS A 71 13.32 1.96 -8.46
C LYS A 71 12.36 0.84 -8.03
N ASN A 72 12.65 0.16 -6.94
CA ASN A 72 11.78 -0.89 -6.41
C ASN A 72 10.50 -0.33 -5.77
N MET A 73 10.53 0.89 -5.21
CA MET A 73 9.31 1.58 -4.77
C MET A 73 8.38 1.85 -5.96
N TYR A 74 8.87 2.42 -7.06
CA TYR A 74 8.04 2.69 -8.25
C TYR A 74 7.47 1.40 -8.86
N MET A 75 8.26 0.33 -8.92
CA MET A 75 7.77 -0.97 -9.35
C MET A 75 6.65 -1.48 -8.44
N SER A 76 6.85 -1.41 -7.13
CA SER A 76 5.89 -1.93 -6.15
C SER A 76 4.57 -1.15 -6.17
N VAL A 77 4.61 0.19 -6.28
CA VAL A 77 3.38 0.99 -6.36
C VAL A 77 2.62 0.75 -7.66
N ALA A 78 3.32 0.61 -8.78
CA ALA A 78 2.68 0.28 -10.05
C ALA A 78 1.95 -1.08 -9.98
N LEU A 79 2.60 -2.10 -9.42
CA LEU A 79 1.98 -3.41 -9.19
C LEU A 79 0.80 -3.33 -8.22
N ALA A 80 0.90 -2.55 -7.15
CA ALA A 80 -0.20 -2.38 -6.19
C ALA A 80 -1.45 -1.78 -6.88
N ILE A 81 -1.28 -0.76 -7.72
CA ILE A 81 -2.37 -0.14 -8.47
C ILE A 81 -2.99 -1.14 -9.47
N VAL A 82 -2.16 -1.88 -10.20
CA VAL A 82 -2.64 -2.90 -11.17
C VAL A 82 -3.40 -4.00 -10.44
N PHE A 83 -2.86 -4.57 -9.37
CA PHE A 83 -3.53 -5.63 -8.62
C PHE A 83 -4.82 -5.14 -7.96
N TYR A 84 -4.86 -3.90 -7.47
CA TYR A 84 -6.06 -3.28 -6.96
C TYR A 84 -7.12 -3.14 -8.07
N ALA A 85 -6.74 -2.65 -9.24
CA ALA A 85 -7.66 -2.54 -10.38
C ALA A 85 -8.21 -3.92 -10.78
N LEU A 86 -7.37 -4.95 -10.85
CA LEU A 86 -7.81 -6.32 -11.13
C LEU A 86 -8.75 -6.85 -10.05
N TRP A 87 -8.50 -6.54 -8.78
CA TRP A 87 -9.40 -6.91 -7.70
C TRP A 87 -10.78 -6.27 -7.84
N THR A 88 -10.87 -5.01 -8.28
CA THR A 88 -12.17 -4.33 -8.44
C THR A 88 -13.05 -4.93 -9.51
N VAL A 89 -12.47 -5.57 -10.54
CA VAL A 89 -13.20 -6.20 -11.67
C VAL A 89 -13.24 -7.73 -11.58
N ASP A 90 -12.63 -8.31 -10.56
CA ASP A 90 -12.62 -9.75 -10.34
C ASP A 90 -14.02 -10.28 -10.07
N ALA A 91 -14.39 -11.41 -10.70
CA ALA A 91 -15.71 -11.99 -10.58
C ALA A 91 -16.14 -12.24 -9.12
N SER A 92 -15.21 -12.69 -8.28
CA SER A 92 -15.47 -12.93 -6.86
C SER A 92 -15.79 -11.63 -6.11
N SER A 93 -15.14 -10.53 -6.45
CA SER A 93 -15.38 -9.21 -5.87
C SER A 93 -16.73 -8.65 -6.35
N VAL A 94 -17.01 -8.73 -7.65
CA VAL A 94 -18.29 -8.26 -8.24
C VAL A 94 -19.48 -9.03 -7.64
N ILE A 95 -19.39 -10.36 -7.51
CA ILE A 95 -20.44 -11.16 -6.89
C ILE A 95 -20.63 -10.80 -5.42
N ARG A 96 -19.53 -10.62 -4.68
CA ARG A 96 -19.58 -10.31 -3.25
C ARG A 96 -20.20 -8.94 -2.95
N PHE A 97 -19.78 -7.92 -3.69
CA PHE A 97 -20.20 -6.54 -3.45
C PHE A 97 -21.43 -6.11 -4.26
N GLY A 98 -21.89 -6.95 -5.18
CA GLY A 98 -23.07 -6.67 -6.00
C GLY A 98 -22.91 -5.51 -6.98
N THR A 99 -21.69 -5.02 -7.20
CA THR A 99 -21.43 -3.85 -8.02
C THR A 99 -20.15 -3.96 -8.84
N THR A 100 -20.17 -3.42 -10.04
CA THR A 100 -19.00 -3.22 -10.90
C THR A 100 -18.39 -1.81 -10.73
N ALA A 101 -19.03 -0.95 -9.95
CA ALA A 101 -18.64 0.45 -9.82
C ALA A 101 -17.33 0.67 -9.02
N LEU A 102 -16.84 -0.37 -8.33
CA LEU A 102 -15.55 -0.31 -7.59
C LEU A 102 -14.37 0.10 -8.47
N VAL A 103 -14.42 -0.18 -9.78
CA VAL A 103 -13.37 0.22 -10.72
C VAL A 103 -13.15 1.75 -10.73
N TRP A 104 -14.19 2.52 -10.49
CA TRP A 104 -14.09 3.99 -10.44
C TRP A 104 -13.36 4.54 -9.22
N THR A 105 -13.01 3.68 -8.25
CA THR A 105 -12.14 4.07 -7.12
C THR A 105 -10.65 4.02 -7.50
N VAL A 106 -10.27 3.36 -8.60
CA VAL A 106 -8.87 3.22 -9.03
C VAL A 106 -8.17 4.57 -9.23
N PRO A 107 -8.77 5.59 -9.91
CA PRO A 107 -8.16 6.90 -10.02
C PRO A 107 -7.86 7.57 -8.67
N LEU A 108 -8.74 7.37 -7.70
CA LEU A 108 -8.56 7.89 -6.34
C LEU A 108 -7.40 7.20 -5.62
N VAL A 109 -7.26 5.88 -5.79
CA VAL A 109 -6.11 5.12 -5.26
C VAL A 109 -4.80 5.59 -5.89
N ILE A 110 -4.79 5.89 -7.19
CA ILE A 110 -3.62 6.48 -7.86
C ILE A 110 -3.24 7.81 -7.20
N LEU A 111 -4.21 8.71 -6.97
CA LEU A 111 -3.97 9.99 -6.32
C LEU A 111 -3.43 9.83 -4.90
N ILE A 112 -3.94 8.87 -4.13
CA ILE A 112 -3.44 8.55 -2.79
C ILE A 112 -1.96 8.16 -2.85
N PHE A 113 -1.59 7.24 -3.73
CA PHE A 113 -0.20 6.81 -3.88
C PHE A 113 0.70 7.94 -4.40
N MET A 114 0.23 8.76 -5.34
CA MET A 114 0.98 9.94 -5.81
C MET A 114 1.22 10.94 -4.67
N ARG A 115 0.17 11.25 -3.88
CA ARG A 115 0.31 12.16 -2.73
C ARG A 115 1.27 11.61 -1.69
N TYR A 116 1.15 10.33 -1.36
CA TYR A 116 2.06 9.67 -0.43
C TYR A 116 3.51 9.69 -0.93
N SER A 117 3.75 9.37 -2.21
CA SER A 117 5.08 9.44 -2.83
C SER A 117 5.69 10.83 -2.71
N LEU A 118 4.90 11.87 -3.01
CA LEU A 118 5.34 13.26 -2.93
C LEU A 118 5.83 13.63 -1.51
N ILE A 119 5.10 13.18 -0.47
CA ILE A 119 5.47 13.47 0.92
C ILE A 119 6.73 12.72 1.33
N VAL A 120 6.85 11.45 0.93
CA VAL A 120 8.02 10.62 1.24
C VAL A 120 9.27 11.12 0.52
N GLU A 121 9.12 11.71 -0.67
CA GLU A 121 10.24 12.34 -1.39
C GLU A 121 10.75 13.62 -0.70
N ASP A 122 9.83 14.44 -0.20
CA ASP A 122 10.15 15.75 0.42
C ASP A 122 10.64 15.61 1.86
N LYS A 123 10.16 14.60 2.60
CA LYS A 123 10.48 14.37 4.01
C LYS A 123 11.40 13.17 4.19
N THR A 124 12.39 13.33 5.06
CA THR A 124 13.29 12.24 5.49
C THR A 124 12.60 11.21 6.40
N ASP A 125 11.37 11.46 6.85
CA ASP A 125 10.61 10.58 7.72
C ASP A 125 9.73 9.63 6.89
N GLY A 126 10.16 8.39 6.73
CA GLY A 126 9.47 7.37 5.94
C GLY A 126 8.52 6.49 6.77
N ASP A 127 8.11 6.88 7.98
CA ASP A 127 7.10 6.11 8.73
C ASP A 127 5.72 6.33 8.13
N PRO A 128 5.09 5.27 7.55
CA PRO A 128 3.81 5.42 6.85
C PRO A 128 2.69 5.97 7.73
N VAL A 129 2.69 5.61 9.01
CA VAL A 129 1.64 6.04 9.95
C VAL A 129 1.76 7.53 10.20
N GLU A 130 2.97 8.01 10.45
CA GLU A 130 3.23 9.42 10.70
C GLU A 130 2.94 10.29 9.46
N VAL A 131 3.30 9.79 8.27
CA VAL A 131 3.03 10.46 6.99
C VAL A 131 1.52 10.64 6.76
N ILE A 132 0.72 9.58 6.97
CA ILE A 132 -0.73 9.63 6.74
C ILE A 132 -1.41 10.60 7.71
N PHE A 133 -1.07 10.56 9.00
CA PHE A 133 -1.75 11.39 10.00
C PHE A 133 -1.30 12.85 10.03
N ARG A 134 -0.12 13.17 9.50
CA ARG A 134 0.37 14.55 9.41
C ARG A 134 -0.08 15.31 8.18
N ASP A 135 -0.53 14.63 7.14
CA ASP A 135 -0.95 15.25 5.88
C ASP A 135 -2.47 15.22 5.75
N ALA A 136 -3.11 16.37 5.99
CA ALA A 136 -4.56 16.48 5.90
C ALA A 136 -5.13 16.13 4.51
N PRO A 137 -4.54 16.54 3.37
CA PRO A 137 -5.02 16.12 2.06
C PRO A 137 -4.96 14.59 1.86
N LEU A 138 -3.89 13.92 2.31
CA LEU A 138 -3.77 12.48 2.21
C LEU A 138 -4.84 11.77 3.07
N LEU A 139 -5.04 12.26 4.29
CA LEU A 139 -6.07 11.73 5.20
C LEU A 139 -7.47 11.89 4.59
N LEU A 140 -7.76 13.04 3.98
CA LEU A 140 -9.04 13.28 3.29
C LEU A 140 -9.24 12.34 2.10
N LEU A 141 -8.21 12.10 1.27
CA LEU A 141 -8.30 11.16 0.15
C LEU A 141 -8.54 9.72 0.63
N CYS A 142 -7.85 9.29 1.68
CA CYS A 142 -8.06 7.97 2.29
C CYS A 142 -9.47 7.84 2.89
N GLY A 143 -9.95 8.87 3.59
CA GLY A 143 -11.30 8.93 4.14
C GLY A 143 -12.37 8.90 3.05
N LEU A 144 -12.18 9.67 1.97
CA LEU A 144 -13.06 9.68 0.82
C LEU A 144 -13.14 8.30 0.15
N LEU A 145 -11.99 7.64 -0.04
CA LEU A 145 -11.95 6.27 -0.56
C LEU A 145 -12.75 5.32 0.32
N GLY A 146 -12.56 5.39 1.64
CA GLY A 146 -13.31 4.57 2.59
C GLY A 146 -14.82 4.80 2.51
N LEU A 147 -15.25 6.06 2.44
CA LEU A 147 -16.67 6.43 2.31
C LEU A 147 -17.28 5.94 0.98
N ILE A 148 -16.56 6.10 -0.13
CA ILE A 148 -17.04 5.63 -1.44
C ILE A 148 -17.17 4.11 -1.45
N VAL A 149 -16.16 3.39 -0.96
CA VAL A 149 -16.20 1.92 -0.89
C VAL A 149 -17.33 1.44 0.00
N LEU A 150 -17.50 2.04 1.19
CA LEU A 150 -18.63 1.72 2.08
C LEU A 150 -19.97 2.05 1.42
N GLY A 151 -20.09 3.20 0.76
CA GLY A 151 -21.30 3.57 0.04
C GLY A 151 -21.67 2.58 -1.06
N LEU A 152 -20.68 2.15 -1.87
CA LEU A 152 -20.89 1.17 -2.94
C LEU A 152 -21.24 -0.24 -2.44
N ILE A 153 -20.87 -0.58 -1.22
CA ILE A 153 -21.16 -1.88 -0.60
C ILE A 153 -22.55 -1.88 0.07
N TYR A 154 -22.94 -0.78 0.72
CA TYR A 154 -24.14 -0.74 1.54
C TYR A 154 -25.33 -0.03 0.89
N ILE A 155 -25.11 0.73 -0.21
CA ILE A 155 -26.16 1.44 -0.95
C ILE A 155 -26.22 0.82 -2.35
N PRO A 156 -27.03 -0.22 -2.55
CA PRO A 156 -27.17 -0.90 -3.84
C PRO A 156 -27.87 -0.01 -4.90
#